data_83f20864c1bb4ae005b28bf2dd7b3e9f
#
_entry.id   83f20864c1bb4ae005b28bf2dd7b3e9f
#
_cell.length_a   1.000
_cell.length_b   1.000
_cell.length_c   1.000
_cell.angle_alpha   90.00
_cell.angle_beta   90.00
_cell.angle_gamma   90.00
#
_symmetry.space_group_name_H-M   'P 1'
#
loop_
_entity.id
_entity.type
_entity.pdbx_description
1 polymer ?
#
loop_
_entity_poly.entity_id
_entity_poly.type
_entity_poly.pdbx_seq_one_letter_code
_entity_poly.pdbx_strand_id
1 'polypeptide(L)'
;EYRESRQTATQHAIAIKSRAVQPPIAWPHDGNRTFDGGDSMAVQYRQEGVNFLPEHFTNPPDLSQNKGDIKIAPGITAISQAMEKGLFKVFQSCQYWQQEYGSYHFGENGKIVDKADDLMSATRYAFQSQRWSQPSKDESKRKRPWESKESNSNYNWVT
;
A
#
# COMPACT_ATOMS: atom_id res chain seq x y z
N GLU A 1 0.16 9.21 -5.79
CA GLU A 1 0.83 7.93 -6.13
C GLU A 1 2.27 8.18 -6.57
N TYR A 2 3.11 7.17 -6.44
CA TYR A 2 4.49 7.17 -6.90
C TYR A 2 4.79 5.81 -7.54
N ARG A 3 5.19 5.84 -8.79
CA ARG A 3 5.57 4.66 -9.56
C ARG A 3 6.78 4.99 -10.42
N GLU A 4 7.89 4.34 -10.14
CA GLU A 4 9.12 4.48 -10.90
C GLU A 4 9.76 3.10 -11.08
N SER A 5 10.42 2.89 -12.18
CA SER A 5 11.15 1.66 -12.48
C SER A 5 12.63 1.92 -12.72
N ARG A 6 13.45 0.90 -12.56
CA ARG A 6 14.90 0.96 -12.79
C ARG A 6 15.65 1.98 -11.93
N GLN A 7 15.10 2.32 -10.76
CA GLN A 7 15.72 3.17 -9.77
C GLN A 7 16.46 2.33 -8.73
N THR A 8 17.54 2.88 -8.17
CA THR A 8 18.23 2.28 -7.04
C THR A 8 17.45 2.48 -5.73
N ALA A 9 17.77 1.70 -4.69
CA ALA A 9 17.19 1.89 -3.36
C ALA A 9 17.42 3.32 -2.84
N THR A 10 18.59 3.90 -3.09
CA THR A 10 18.91 5.29 -2.73
C THR A 10 18.00 6.30 -3.43
N GLN A 11 17.76 6.14 -4.74
CA GLN A 11 16.89 7.05 -5.49
C GLN A 11 15.44 6.98 -5.00
N HIS A 12 14.92 5.77 -4.76
CA HIS A 12 13.60 5.60 -4.16
C HIS A 12 13.53 6.19 -2.74
N ALA A 13 14.56 5.98 -1.92
CA ALA A 13 14.62 6.53 -0.57
C ALA A 13 14.57 8.06 -0.57
N ILE A 14 15.27 8.72 -1.49
CA ILE A 14 15.20 10.18 -1.67
C ILE A 14 13.75 10.60 -1.99
N ALA A 15 13.10 9.96 -2.95
CA ALA A 15 11.74 10.27 -3.33
C ALA A 15 10.73 10.04 -2.17
N ILE A 16 10.93 9.02 -1.36
CA ILE A 16 10.11 8.75 -0.18
C ILE A 16 10.33 9.84 0.88
N LYS A 17 11.58 10.16 1.18
CA LYS A 17 11.95 11.13 2.23
C LYS A 17 11.64 12.59 1.85
N SER A 18 11.49 12.89 0.57
CA SER A 18 11.07 14.23 0.12
C SER A 18 9.62 14.57 0.45
N ARG A 19 8.83 13.62 0.93
CA ARG A 19 7.42 13.84 1.28
C ARG A 19 7.32 14.50 2.65
N ALA A 20 6.36 15.42 2.77
CA ALA A 20 6.14 16.17 4.03
C ALA A 20 5.75 15.27 5.22
N VAL A 21 5.10 14.12 4.94
CA VAL A 21 4.71 13.14 5.94
C VAL A 21 5.42 11.83 5.62
N GLN A 22 6.10 11.27 6.59
CA GLN A 22 6.87 10.03 6.47
C GLN A 22 6.30 8.96 7.41
N PRO A 23 5.13 8.37 7.09
CA PRO A 23 4.59 7.30 7.90
C PRO A 23 5.49 6.06 7.82
N PRO A 24 5.40 5.13 8.78
CA PRO A 24 6.00 3.82 8.64
C PRO A 24 5.50 3.13 7.37
N ILE A 25 6.42 2.50 6.65
CA ILE A 25 6.14 1.89 5.35
C ILE A 25 6.00 0.39 5.50
N ALA A 26 4.88 -0.15 5.04
CA ALA A 26 4.69 -1.58 4.87
C ALA A 26 5.52 -2.07 3.68
N TRP A 27 6.17 -3.18 3.83
CA TRP A 27 7.06 -3.74 2.83
C TRP A 27 6.82 -5.23 2.60
N PRO A 28 7.06 -5.77 1.39
CA PRO A 28 6.75 -7.12 1.04
C PRO A 28 7.74 -8.13 1.67
N HIS A 29 7.31 -9.38 1.81
CA HIS A 29 8.12 -10.47 2.39
C HIS A 29 9.40 -10.77 1.59
N ASP A 30 9.39 -10.58 0.29
CA ASP A 30 10.53 -10.77 -0.60
C ASP A 30 11.58 -9.66 -0.50
N GLY A 31 11.27 -8.56 0.17
CA GLY A 31 12.25 -7.53 0.50
C GLY A 31 13.42 -8.02 1.35
N ASN A 32 13.31 -9.21 1.97
CA ASN A 32 14.40 -9.88 2.67
C ASN A 32 15.35 -10.68 1.75
N ARG A 33 15.01 -10.83 0.48
CA ARG A 33 15.89 -11.55 -0.45
C ARG A 33 17.17 -10.78 -0.68
N THR A 34 18.28 -11.53 -0.68
CA THR A 34 19.60 -11.01 -1.05
C THR A 34 19.91 -11.43 -2.48
N PHE A 35 20.61 -10.58 -3.21
CA PHE A 35 21.13 -10.88 -4.53
C PHE A 35 22.65 -10.87 -4.44
N ASP A 36 23.30 -11.92 -4.99
CA ASP A 36 24.76 -12.04 -5.09
C ASP A 36 25.53 -11.78 -3.78
N GLY A 37 24.97 -12.17 -2.63
CA GLY A 37 25.62 -12.03 -1.33
C GLY A 37 25.63 -10.59 -0.76
N GLY A 38 24.94 -9.66 -1.41
CA GLY A 38 24.77 -8.29 -0.92
C GLY A 38 23.67 -8.15 0.14
N ASP A 39 23.46 -6.92 0.60
CA ASP A 39 22.36 -6.58 1.50
C ASP A 39 21.00 -6.80 0.83
N SER A 40 20.02 -7.25 1.62
CA SER A 40 18.64 -7.34 1.13
C SER A 40 18.07 -5.94 0.83
N MET A 41 17.05 -5.89 -0.04
CA MET A 41 16.39 -4.62 -0.36
C MET A 41 15.90 -3.89 0.90
N ALA A 42 15.33 -4.61 1.85
CA ALA A 42 14.86 -4.02 3.10
C ALA A 42 16.00 -3.42 3.93
N VAL A 43 17.18 -4.05 3.93
CA VAL A 43 18.39 -3.52 4.61
C VAL A 43 18.85 -2.25 3.91
N GLN A 44 18.97 -2.26 2.58
CA GLN A 44 19.40 -1.09 1.80
C GLN A 44 18.50 0.13 2.06
N TYR A 45 17.17 -0.03 2.02
CA TYR A 45 16.24 1.06 2.31
C TYR A 45 16.35 1.57 3.75
N ARG A 46 16.58 0.69 4.73
CA ARG A 46 16.79 1.11 6.13
C ARG A 46 18.11 1.88 6.31
N GLN A 47 19.16 1.45 5.64
CA GLN A 47 20.46 2.20 5.62
C GLN A 47 20.29 3.60 5.04
N GLU A 48 19.41 3.76 4.06
CA GLU A 48 19.05 5.07 3.51
C GLU A 48 18.08 5.88 4.40
N GLY A 49 17.70 5.35 5.57
CA GLY A 49 16.87 6.04 6.54
C GLY A 49 15.36 5.99 6.23
N VAL A 50 14.91 5.04 5.42
CA VAL A 50 13.48 4.82 5.20
C VAL A 50 12.88 4.10 6.41
N ASN A 51 11.78 4.66 6.94
CA ASN A 51 11.09 4.13 8.11
C ASN A 51 10.20 2.93 7.73
N PHE A 52 10.79 1.76 7.58
CA PHE A 52 10.03 0.53 7.37
C PHE A 52 9.44 0.00 8.67
N LEU A 53 8.24 -0.58 8.61
CA LEU A 53 7.72 -1.39 9.70
C LEU A 53 8.76 -2.46 10.09
N PRO A 54 8.86 -2.83 11.38
CA PRO A 54 9.84 -3.83 11.85
C PRO A 54 9.75 -5.15 11.09
N GLU A 55 8.52 -5.60 10.84
CA GLU A 55 8.24 -6.84 10.12
C GLU A 55 7.66 -6.57 8.74
N HIS A 56 7.88 -7.52 7.82
CA HIS A 56 7.27 -7.47 6.51
C HIS A 56 5.75 -7.63 6.59
N PHE A 57 5.08 -7.22 5.52
CA PHE A 57 3.63 -7.38 5.40
C PHE A 57 3.18 -8.83 5.59
N THR A 58 2.08 -8.97 6.34
CA THR A 58 1.26 -10.18 6.40
C THR A 58 -0.21 -9.78 6.43
N ASN A 59 -1.11 -10.66 5.96
CA ASN A 59 -2.53 -10.52 6.22
C ASN A 59 -2.81 -10.59 7.73
N PRO A 60 -3.92 -10.06 8.24
CA PRO A 60 -4.35 -10.33 9.61
C PRO A 60 -4.43 -11.85 9.87
N PRO A 61 -4.06 -12.30 11.07
CA PRO A 61 -4.25 -13.69 11.44
C PRO A 61 -5.73 -14.09 11.32
N ASP A 62 -5.98 -15.26 10.76
CA ASP A 62 -7.28 -15.91 10.85
C ASP A 62 -7.52 -16.39 12.29
N LEU A 63 -8.80 -16.53 12.68
CA LEU A 63 -9.20 -17.05 14.01
C LEU A 63 -8.62 -18.44 14.33
N SER A 64 -8.25 -19.19 13.30
CA SER A 64 -7.65 -20.54 13.42
C SER A 64 -6.12 -20.55 13.43
N GLN A 65 -5.46 -19.41 13.14
CA GLN A 65 -4.01 -19.31 12.98
C GLN A 65 -3.45 -18.14 13.77
N ASN A 66 -2.39 -18.41 14.55
CA ASN A 66 -1.70 -17.37 15.32
C ASN A 66 -0.81 -16.44 14.47
N LYS A 67 -0.65 -16.74 13.19
CA LYS A 67 0.19 -15.95 12.28
C LYS A 67 -0.60 -15.57 11.01
N GLY A 68 -0.44 -14.34 10.57
CA GLY A 68 -0.94 -13.91 9.28
C GLY A 68 -0.16 -14.56 8.13
N ASP A 69 -0.80 -14.71 6.99
CA ASP A 69 -0.20 -15.23 5.76
C ASP A 69 0.07 -14.09 4.76
N ILE A 70 0.60 -14.46 3.60
CA ILE A 70 0.92 -13.52 2.51
C ILE A 70 0.02 -13.73 1.28
N LYS A 71 -1.04 -14.53 1.42
CA LYS A 71 -1.95 -14.84 0.31
C LYS A 71 -2.60 -13.57 -0.25
N ILE A 72 -2.79 -13.56 -1.55
CA ILE A 72 -3.32 -12.38 -2.26
C ILE A 72 -4.83 -12.24 -2.04
N ALA A 73 -5.58 -13.33 -2.17
CA ALA A 73 -7.04 -13.32 -2.18
C ALA A 73 -7.69 -12.67 -0.94
N PRO A 74 -7.26 -12.92 0.31
CA PRO A 74 -7.86 -12.27 1.47
C PRO A 74 -7.76 -10.74 1.43
N GLY A 75 -6.61 -10.23 0.98
CA GLY A 75 -6.39 -8.79 0.86
C GLY A 75 -7.28 -8.14 -0.20
N ILE A 76 -7.44 -8.80 -1.35
CA ILE A 76 -8.34 -8.32 -2.42
C ILE A 76 -9.79 -8.31 -1.92
N THR A 77 -10.25 -9.40 -1.31
CA THR A 77 -11.61 -9.48 -0.78
C THR A 77 -11.89 -8.35 0.22
N ALA A 78 -10.95 -8.07 1.13
CA ALA A 78 -11.10 -7.01 2.10
C ALA A 78 -11.19 -5.61 1.45
N ILE A 79 -10.37 -5.34 0.44
CA ILE A 79 -10.42 -4.07 -0.31
C ILE A 79 -11.73 -3.94 -1.08
N SER A 80 -12.15 -4.97 -1.81
CA SER A 80 -13.41 -4.97 -2.57
C SER A 80 -14.61 -4.69 -1.66
N GLN A 81 -14.69 -5.36 -0.52
CA GLN A 81 -15.73 -5.10 0.47
C GLN A 81 -15.69 -3.68 1.03
N ALA A 82 -14.51 -3.12 1.22
CA ALA A 82 -14.36 -1.75 1.68
C ALA A 82 -14.78 -0.73 0.60
N MET A 83 -14.50 -1.02 -0.68
CA MET A 83 -14.96 -0.21 -1.81
C MET A 83 -16.49 -0.23 -1.94
N GLU A 84 -17.11 -1.41 -1.90
CA GLU A 84 -18.57 -1.58 -1.93
C GLU A 84 -19.28 -0.79 -0.82
N LYS A 85 -18.66 -0.74 0.36
CA LYS A 85 -19.18 0.03 1.51
C LYS A 85 -18.81 1.52 1.47
N GLY A 86 -18.09 1.98 0.45
CA GLY A 86 -17.61 3.36 0.36
C GLY A 86 -16.56 3.74 1.40
N LEU A 87 -15.94 2.75 2.06
CA LEU A 87 -14.91 2.95 3.09
C LEU A 87 -13.50 3.08 2.51
N PHE A 88 -13.30 2.65 1.26
CA PHE A 88 -12.07 2.82 0.52
C PHE A 88 -12.36 3.55 -0.78
N LYS A 89 -11.65 4.65 -0.99
CA LYS A 89 -11.83 5.51 -2.17
C LYS A 89 -10.48 5.92 -2.72
N VAL A 90 -10.40 6.03 -4.02
CA VAL A 90 -9.18 6.44 -4.74
C VAL A 90 -9.45 7.74 -5.48
N PHE A 91 -8.52 8.68 -5.40
CA PHE A 91 -8.65 9.94 -6.15
C PHE A 91 -8.56 9.68 -7.65
N GLN A 92 -9.38 10.37 -8.43
CA GLN A 92 -9.36 10.29 -9.89
C GLN A 92 -8.00 10.69 -10.48
N SER A 93 -7.22 11.48 -9.77
CA SER A 93 -5.86 11.86 -10.18
C SER A 93 -4.84 10.73 -10.07
N CYS A 94 -5.16 9.61 -9.42
CA CYS A 94 -4.29 8.43 -9.35
C CYS A 94 -4.43 7.57 -10.63
N GLN A 95 -3.99 8.10 -11.75
CA GLN A 95 -4.23 7.51 -13.08
C GLN A 95 -3.58 6.14 -13.27
N TYR A 96 -2.36 5.94 -12.80
CA TYR A 96 -1.69 4.64 -12.89
C TYR A 96 -2.38 3.58 -12.05
N TRP A 97 -2.87 3.95 -10.88
CA TRP A 97 -3.68 3.06 -10.05
C TRP A 97 -4.93 2.60 -10.78
N GLN A 98 -5.63 3.51 -11.42
CA GLN A 98 -6.85 3.19 -12.17
C GLN A 98 -6.57 2.28 -13.38
N GLN A 99 -5.46 2.52 -14.07
CA GLN A 99 -5.04 1.66 -15.20
C GLN A 99 -4.75 0.23 -14.73
N GLU A 100 -4.00 0.07 -13.63
CA GLU A 100 -3.73 -1.24 -13.06
C GLU A 100 -5.02 -1.91 -12.54
N TYR A 101 -5.86 -1.17 -11.83
CA TYR A 101 -7.14 -1.68 -11.34
C TYR A 101 -8.04 -2.18 -12.48
N GLY A 102 -8.14 -1.46 -13.58
CA GLY A 102 -8.93 -1.85 -14.74
C GLY A 102 -8.44 -3.13 -15.45
N SER A 103 -7.16 -3.46 -15.30
CA SER A 103 -6.56 -4.68 -15.86
C SER A 103 -6.41 -5.83 -14.84
N TYR A 104 -6.66 -5.55 -13.55
CA TYR A 104 -6.45 -6.50 -12.46
C TYR A 104 -7.63 -7.46 -12.33
N HIS A 105 -7.44 -8.71 -12.73
CA HIS A 105 -8.51 -9.71 -12.76
C HIS A 105 -7.98 -11.11 -12.49
N PHE A 106 -8.88 -12.04 -12.23
CA PHE A 106 -8.56 -13.45 -12.18
C PHE A 106 -8.49 -14.03 -13.60
N GLY A 107 -7.39 -14.67 -13.92
CA GLY A 107 -7.26 -15.42 -15.15
C GLY A 107 -8.08 -16.72 -15.16
N GLU A 108 -8.12 -17.40 -16.29
CA GLU A 108 -8.87 -18.66 -16.47
C GLU A 108 -8.44 -19.77 -15.50
N ASN A 109 -7.22 -19.72 -15.01
CA ASN A 109 -6.65 -20.65 -14.03
C ASN A 109 -7.04 -20.31 -12.57
N GLY A 110 -7.88 -19.33 -12.35
CA GLY A 110 -8.31 -18.83 -11.04
C GLY A 110 -7.20 -18.10 -10.26
N LYS A 111 -6.06 -17.81 -10.87
CA LYS A 111 -5.00 -16.98 -10.29
C LYS A 111 -5.12 -15.57 -10.80
N ILE A 112 -4.67 -14.63 -9.99
CA ILE A 112 -4.56 -13.24 -10.42
C ILE A 112 -3.53 -13.10 -11.52
N VAL A 113 -3.86 -12.31 -12.53
CA VAL A 113 -2.93 -11.90 -13.56
C VAL A 113 -1.99 -10.87 -12.94
N ASP A 114 -0.75 -11.28 -12.67
CA ASP A 114 0.30 -10.49 -11.99
C ASP A 114 1.12 -9.63 -12.96
N LYS A 115 0.49 -9.15 -14.01
CA LYS A 115 1.14 -8.27 -14.98
C LYS A 115 0.78 -6.82 -14.69
N ALA A 116 1.80 -6.01 -14.39
CA ALA A 116 1.63 -4.60 -14.05
C ALA A 116 0.65 -4.39 -12.89
N ASP A 117 0.92 -5.03 -11.75
CA ASP A 117 0.09 -5.02 -10.53
C ASP A 117 0.79 -4.40 -9.31
N ASP A 118 1.85 -3.63 -9.55
CA ASP A 118 2.68 -3.04 -8.49
C ASP A 118 1.88 -2.16 -7.54
N LEU A 119 0.99 -1.30 -8.07
CA LEU A 119 0.15 -0.43 -7.27
C LEU A 119 -0.99 -1.20 -6.59
N MET A 120 -1.48 -2.26 -7.20
CA MET A 120 -2.47 -3.15 -6.58
C MET A 120 -1.85 -3.88 -5.39
N SER A 121 -0.66 -4.41 -5.53
CA SER A 121 0.11 -5.03 -4.45
C SER A 121 0.45 -4.03 -3.35
N ALA A 122 0.92 -2.82 -3.69
CA ALA A 122 1.19 -1.75 -2.72
C ALA A 122 -0.08 -1.33 -1.97
N THR A 123 -1.22 -1.21 -2.65
CA THR A 123 -2.52 -0.92 -2.05
C THR A 123 -2.92 -1.98 -1.05
N ARG A 124 -2.76 -3.25 -1.40
CA ARG A 124 -3.05 -4.38 -0.52
C ARG A 124 -2.18 -4.36 0.73
N TYR A 125 -0.89 -4.11 0.59
CA TYR A 125 0.02 -3.99 1.73
C TYR A 125 -0.38 -2.83 2.64
N ALA A 126 -0.63 -1.66 2.10
CA ALA A 126 -1.05 -0.50 2.88
C ALA A 126 -2.38 -0.73 3.59
N PHE A 127 -3.39 -1.24 2.87
CA PHE A 127 -4.72 -1.47 3.42
C PHE A 127 -4.71 -2.47 4.59
N GLN A 128 -4.07 -3.61 4.43
CA GLN A 128 -3.99 -4.63 5.48
C GLN A 128 -3.07 -4.21 6.64
N SER A 129 -2.14 -3.29 6.41
CA SER A 129 -1.24 -2.78 7.43
C SER A 129 -1.84 -1.66 8.28
N GLN A 130 -3.05 -1.19 7.99
CA GLN A 130 -3.75 -0.18 8.80
C GLN A 130 -3.84 -0.57 10.28
N ARG A 131 -3.91 -1.87 10.57
CA ARG A 131 -3.92 -2.38 11.96
C ARG A 131 -2.70 -1.97 12.79
N TRP A 132 -1.61 -1.60 12.13
CA TRP A 132 -0.39 -1.10 12.79
C TRP A 132 -0.26 0.42 12.74
N SER A 133 -1.17 1.10 12.05
CA SER A 133 -1.15 2.56 12.02
C SER A 133 -1.64 3.10 13.37
N GLN A 134 -0.90 4.07 13.89
CA GLN A 134 -1.35 4.86 15.03
C GLN A 134 -1.76 6.22 14.51
N PRO A 135 -2.95 6.75 14.90
CA PRO A 135 -3.30 8.11 14.56
C PRO A 135 -2.24 9.06 15.18
N SER A 136 -1.73 9.98 14.37
CA SER A 136 -0.84 11.00 14.92
C SER A 136 -1.59 11.79 15.98
N LYS A 137 -0.93 12.14 17.10
CA LYS A 137 -1.54 12.94 18.18
C LYS A 137 -2.15 14.27 17.69
N ASP A 138 -1.72 14.71 16.50
CA ASP A 138 -2.22 15.94 15.86
C ASP A 138 -3.43 15.72 14.94
N GLU A 139 -3.69 14.48 14.50
CA GLU A 139 -4.82 14.21 13.61
C GLU A 139 -6.18 14.39 14.28
N SER A 140 -6.26 14.27 15.60
CA SER A 140 -7.49 14.59 16.35
C SER A 140 -7.91 16.06 16.23
N LYS A 141 -7.01 16.94 15.79
CA LYS A 141 -7.24 18.38 15.57
C LYS A 141 -7.39 18.78 14.10
N ARG A 142 -7.04 17.89 13.16
CA ARG A 142 -7.21 18.15 11.73
C ARG A 142 -8.63 17.79 11.32
N LYS A 143 -9.45 18.81 11.05
CA LYS A 143 -10.71 18.60 10.32
C LYS A 143 -10.36 17.88 9.00
N ARG A 144 -10.88 16.70 8.80
CA ARG A 144 -10.68 15.99 7.56
C ARG A 144 -11.30 16.82 6.43
N PRO A 145 -10.64 16.96 5.26
CA PRO A 145 -11.13 17.82 4.17
C PRO A 145 -12.58 17.56 3.75
N TRP A 146 -13.10 16.35 3.99
CA TRP A 146 -14.47 15.94 3.69
C TRP A 146 -15.47 16.13 4.84
N GLU A 147 -15.01 16.57 6.02
CA GLU A 147 -15.88 16.87 7.16
C GLU A 147 -16.31 18.34 7.21
N SER A 148 -15.76 19.19 6.36
CA SER A 148 -16.27 20.55 6.19
C SER A 148 -17.65 20.48 5.52
N LYS A 149 -18.66 20.91 6.23
CA LYS A 149 -20.08 20.91 5.84
C LYS A 149 -20.43 21.84 4.67
N GLU A 150 -19.51 22.27 3.89
CA GLU A 150 -19.80 23.10 2.72
C GLU A 150 -19.07 22.54 1.51
N SER A 151 -19.88 21.85 0.76
CA SER A 151 -19.77 21.54 -0.65
C SER A 151 -18.83 22.46 -1.45
N ASN A 152 -17.62 22.02 -1.69
CA ASN A 152 -17.01 22.31 -2.97
C ASN A 152 -16.64 20.95 -3.58
N SER A 153 -17.55 20.52 -4.44
CA SER A 153 -17.62 19.22 -5.10
C SER A 153 -16.55 19.01 -6.17
N ASN A 154 -15.31 19.39 -5.92
CA ASN A 154 -14.23 19.22 -6.89
C ASN A 154 -13.40 17.95 -6.71
N TYR A 155 -13.82 17.05 -5.80
CA TYR A 155 -13.17 15.75 -5.66
C TYR A 155 -14.04 14.67 -6.31
N ASN A 156 -13.67 14.23 -7.51
CA ASN A 156 -14.30 13.09 -8.13
C ASN A 156 -13.70 11.79 -7.57
N TRP A 157 -14.53 11.00 -6.91
CA TRP A 157 -14.19 9.68 -6.39
C TRP A 157 -14.62 8.62 -7.40
N VAL A 158 -13.81 7.58 -7.54
CA VAL A 158 -14.19 6.35 -8.24
C VAL A 158 -14.63 5.32 -7.21
N THR A 159 -15.82 4.82 -7.36
CA THR A 159 -16.42 3.74 -6.56
C THR A 159 -16.32 2.43 -7.31
#